data_b9d0b975a888630b25d4cc786634abe1
#
_entry.id   b9d0b975a888630b25d4cc786634abe1
#
_cell.length_a   1.000
_cell.length_b   1.000
_cell.length_c   1.000
_cell.angle_alpha   90.00
_cell.angle_beta   90.00
_cell.angle_gamma   90.00
#
_symmetry.space_group_name_H-M   'P 1'
#
loop_
_entity.id
_entity.type
_entity.pdbx_description
1 polymer ?
#
loop_
_entity_poly.entity_id
_entity_poly.type
_entity_poly.pdbx_seq_one_letter_code
_entity_poly.pdbx_strand_id
1 'polypeptide(L)'
;MMDGNVAAYFAERQQGTLPGELGIEWEEVATGRASGHFTVAKGHMAANGFLHAASVIALVDSACGYACVASLPDGATGFTTIEIKTNYLGSAQEGETVACTARLVHGGRMTQVWDAEATNRATGKLIAVFRCTQMVLYPR
;
A
#
# COMPACT_ATOMS: atom_id res chain seq x y z
N MET A 1 4.88 19.73 -5.50
CA MET A 1 5.14 18.34 -5.94
C MET A 1 6.16 17.71 -5.01
N MET A 2 5.98 16.46 -4.68
CA MET A 2 6.92 15.72 -3.83
C MET A 2 8.04 15.13 -4.68
N ASP A 3 9.29 15.43 -4.30
CA ASP A 3 10.46 14.93 -5.01
C ASP A 3 11.21 13.89 -4.19
N GLY A 4 11.77 12.89 -4.86
CA GLY A 4 12.55 11.83 -4.25
C GLY A 4 11.73 10.87 -3.39
N ASN A 5 12.38 10.28 -2.39
CA ASN A 5 11.73 9.36 -1.45
C ASN A 5 11.09 10.16 -0.31
N VAL A 6 9.78 10.08 -0.21
CA VAL A 6 8.99 10.79 0.81
C VAL A 6 8.40 9.85 1.87
N ALA A 7 8.99 8.68 2.07
CA ALA A 7 8.53 7.69 3.03
C ALA A 7 8.36 8.27 4.44
N ALA A 8 9.33 9.08 4.90
CA ALA A 8 9.29 9.68 6.23
C ALA A 8 8.09 10.63 6.42
N TYR A 9 7.70 11.34 5.39
CA TYR A 9 6.53 12.23 5.41
C TYR A 9 5.24 11.44 5.71
N PHE A 10 5.07 10.30 5.05
CA PHE A 10 3.89 9.47 5.27
C PHE A 10 3.96 8.68 6.57
N ALA A 11 5.14 8.23 6.98
CA ALA A 11 5.33 7.56 8.26
C ALA A 11 4.90 8.45 9.43
N GLU A 12 5.19 9.73 9.37
CA GLU A 12 4.76 10.70 10.39
C GLU A 12 3.23 10.91 10.35
N ARG A 13 2.67 11.12 9.17
CA ARG A 13 1.25 11.44 9.02
C ARG A 13 0.31 10.29 9.33
N GLN A 14 0.76 9.06 9.14
CA GLN A 14 -0.08 7.89 9.41
C GLN A 14 -0.22 7.54 10.90
N GLN A 15 0.54 8.17 11.78
CA GLN A 15 0.46 7.89 13.21
C GLN A 15 -0.95 8.10 13.73
N GLY A 16 -1.46 7.10 14.47
CA GLY A 16 -2.83 7.11 14.99
C GLY A 16 -3.91 6.79 13.96
N THR A 17 -3.54 6.55 12.72
CA THR A 17 -4.46 6.10 11.67
C THR A 17 -4.27 4.61 11.40
N LEU A 18 -5.12 4.00 10.57
CA LEU A 18 -5.10 2.56 10.33
C LEU A 18 -3.71 2.01 9.95
N PRO A 19 -3.01 2.54 8.94
CA PRO A 19 -1.70 1.98 8.60
C PRO A 19 -0.67 2.16 9.73
N GLY A 20 -0.74 3.25 10.51
CA GLY A 20 0.10 3.44 11.68
C GLY A 20 -0.20 2.44 12.77
N GLU A 21 -1.48 2.20 13.07
CA GLU A 21 -1.92 1.23 14.07
C GLU A 21 -1.54 -0.21 13.70
N LEU A 22 -1.46 -0.51 12.42
CA LEU A 22 -1.02 -1.82 11.94
C LEU A 22 0.51 -1.94 11.89
N GLY A 23 1.25 -0.92 12.30
CA GLY A 23 2.71 -0.96 12.36
C GLY A 23 3.38 -1.03 10.99
N ILE A 24 2.74 -0.49 9.96
CA ILE A 24 3.31 -0.48 8.61
C ILE A 24 4.47 0.52 8.56
N GLU A 25 5.60 0.06 8.05
CA GLU A 25 6.81 0.85 7.86
C GLU A 25 7.11 0.97 6.36
N TRP A 26 7.59 2.14 5.93
CA TRP A 26 7.84 2.43 4.53
C TRP A 26 9.33 2.55 4.25
N GLU A 27 9.82 1.81 3.25
CA GLU A 27 11.19 1.92 2.76
C GLU A 27 11.29 3.01 1.69
N GLU A 28 10.30 3.06 0.80
CA GLU A 28 10.27 4.04 -0.28
C GLU A 28 8.83 4.44 -0.61
N VAL A 29 8.61 5.73 -0.81
CA VAL A 29 7.42 6.29 -1.44
C VAL A 29 7.90 7.38 -2.39
N ALA A 30 7.67 7.19 -3.68
CA ALA A 30 8.17 8.08 -4.72
C ALA A 30 7.22 8.10 -5.91
N THR A 31 7.48 8.97 -6.85
CA THR A 31 6.71 9.02 -8.10
C THR A 31 6.76 7.64 -8.77
N GLY A 32 5.60 7.06 -8.99
CA GLY A 32 5.43 5.80 -9.70
C GLY A 32 5.67 4.53 -8.89
N ARG A 33 6.07 4.62 -7.60
CA ARG A 33 6.38 3.42 -6.82
C ARG A 33 6.33 3.64 -5.31
N ALA A 34 6.09 2.55 -4.58
CA ALA A 34 6.24 2.51 -3.13
C ALA A 34 6.62 1.11 -2.68
N SER A 35 7.29 1.02 -1.55
CA SER A 35 7.58 -0.26 -0.88
C SER A 35 7.53 -0.07 0.63
N GLY A 36 7.05 -1.11 1.30
CA GLY A 36 6.90 -1.10 2.75
C GLY A 36 6.61 -2.50 3.27
N HIS A 37 6.44 -2.61 4.58
CA HIS A 37 6.23 -3.90 5.23
C HIS A 37 5.58 -3.73 6.59
N PHE A 38 5.07 -4.83 7.12
CA PHE A 38 4.79 -4.98 8.54
C PHE A 38 5.26 -6.35 9.03
N THR A 39 5.60 -6.45 10.30
CA THR A 39 5.86 -7.73 10.97
C THR A 39 4.55 -8.25 11.53
N VAL A 40 4.19 -9.48 11.20
CA VAL A 40 2.90 -10.08 11.61
C VAL A 40 2.86 -10.21 13.13
N ALA A 41 1.88 -9.55 13.73
CA ALA A 41 1.55 -9.65 15.14
C ALA A 41 0.13 -10.19 15.29
N LYS A 42 -0.29 -10.48 16.50
CA LYS A 42 -1.65 -10.99 16.74
C LYS A 42 -2.74 -10.07 16.18
N GLY A 43 -2.54 -8.75 16.26
CA GLY A 43 -3.48 -7.76 15.73
C GLY A 43 -3.65 -7.77 14.22
N HIS A 44 -2.78 -8.47 13.48
CA HIS A 44 -2.91 -8.65 12.03
C HIS A 44 -3.65 -9.96 11.68
N MET A 45 -3.93 -10.81 12.66
CA MET A 45 -4.46 -12.15 12.44
C MET A 45 -5.98 -12.15 12.44
N ALA A 46 -6.55 -13.07 11.68
CA ALA A 46 -7.96 -13.40 11.78
C ALA A 46 -8.22 -14.27 13.02
N ALA A 47 -9.47 -14.34 13.44
CA ALA A 47 -9.87 -15.10 14.62
C ALA A 47 -9.56 -16.60 14.50
N ASN A 48 -9.41 -17.10 13.26
CA ASN A 48 -9.08 -18.51 12.98
C ASN A 48 -7.59 -18.82 13.00
N GLY A 49 -6.74 -17.85 13.35
CA GLY A 49 -5.29 -18.04 13.45
C GLY A 49 -4.49 -17.86 12.16
N PHE A 50 -5.14 -17.44 11.08
CA PHE A 50 -4.45 -17.08 9.84
C PHE A 50 -4.25 -15.57 9.74
N LEU A 51 -3.27 -15.15 8.94
CA LEU A 51 -3.10 -13.75 8.58
C LEU A 51 -4.39 -13.23 7.93
N HIS A 52 -4.95 -12.16 8.48
CA HIS A 52 -6.21 -11.63 7.97
C HIS A 52 -5.98 -10.98 6.59
N ALA A 53 -6.84 -11.31 5.64
CA ALA A 53 -6.79 -10.75 4.30
C ALA A 53 -6.78 -9.20 4.33
N ALA A 54 -7.56 -8.61 5.23
CA ALA A 54 -7.64 -7.15 5.36
C ALA A 54 -6.31 -6.51 5.79
N SER A 55 -5.46 -7.23 6.53
CA SER A 55 -4.13 -6.72 6.91
C SER A 55 -3.23 -6.56 5.68
N VAL A 56 -3.30 -7.51 4.76
CA VAL A 56 -2.54 -7.45 3.50
C VAL A 56 -3.08 -6.31 2.62
N ILE A 57 -4.40 -6.18 2.52
CA ILE A 57 -5.02 -5.07 1.77
C ILE A 57 -4.61 -3.73 2.35
N ALA A 58 -4.59 -3.58 3.68
CA ALA A 58 -4.18 -2.32 4.30
C ALA A 58 -2.76 -1.92 3.90
N LEU A 59 -1.84 -2.88 3.79
CA LEU A 59 -0.48 -2.63 3.35
C LEU A 59 -0.44 -2.17 1.88
N VAL A 60 -0.98 -2.99 0.98
CA VAL A 60 -0.86 -2.72 -0.47
C VAL A 60 -1.71 -1.52 -0.91
N ASP A 61 -2.89 -1.34 -0.31
CA ASP A 61 -3.73 -0.18 -0.60
C ASP A 61 -3.09 1.12 -0.11
N SER A 62 -2.49 1.11 1.08
CA SER A 62 -1.76 2.27 1.61
C SER A 62 -0.54 2.60 0.75
N ALA A 63 0.20 1.58 0.29
CA ALA A 63 1.33 1.78 -0.61
C ALA A 63 0.90 2.48 -1.90
N CYS A 64 -0.16 1.99 -2.53
CA CYS A 64 -0.70 2.59 -3.75
C CYS A 64 -1.23 3.99 -3.50
N GLY A 65 -1.88 4.23 -2.36
CA GLY A 65 -2.42 5.54 -2.00
C GLY A 65 -1.32 6.59 -1.79
N TYR A 66 -0.29 6.24 -1.05
CA TYR A 66 0.82 7.16 -0.81
C TYR A 66 1.61 7.44 -2.09
N ALA A 67 1.87 6.41 -2.89
CA ALA A 67 2.51 6.58 -4.18
C ALA A 67 1.64 7.40 -5.15
N CYS A 68 0.31 7.24 -5.06
CA CYS A 68 -0.62 8.06 -5.84
C CYS A 68 -0.48 9.55 -5.49
N VAL A 69 -0.41 9.89 -4.20
CA VAL A 69 -0.19 11.28 -3.77
C VAL A 69 1.13 11.82 -4.33
N ALA A 70 2.20 11.01 -4.27
CA ALA A 70 3.50 11.38 -4.81
C ALA A 70 3.53 11.50 -6.35
N SER A 71 2.50 10.99 -7.02
CA SER A 71 2.40 10.91 -8.48
C SER A 71 1.23 11.72 -9.04
N LEU A 72 0.65 12.61 -8.25
CA LEU A 72 -0.49 13.41 -8.70
C LEU A 72 -0.11 14.34 -9.86
N PRO A 73 -0.98 14.45 -10.88
CA PRO A 73 -0.74 15.43 -11.94
C PRO A 73 -0.93 16.85 -11.44
N ASP A 74 -0.40 17.80 -12.21
CA ASP A 74 -0.49 19.21 -11.89
C ASP A 74 -1.95 19.67 -11.67
N GLY A 75 -2.16 20.42 -10.61
CA GLY A 75 -3.47 20.94 -10.24
C GLY A 75 -4.34 19.98 -9.43
N ALA A 76 -3.95 18.71 -9.32
CA ALA A 76 -4.68 17.76 -8.49
C ALA A 76 -4.43 18.01 -7.01
N THR A 77 -5.46 17.75 -6.19
CA THR A 77 -5.41 17.97 -4.74
C THR A 77 -5.43 16.70 -3.92
N GLY A 78 -5.74 15.56 -4.55
CA GLY A 78 -5.82 14.28 -3.85
C GLY A 78 -6.39 13.20 -4.73
N PHE A 79 -6.83 12.13 -4.09
CA PHE A 79 -7.42 10.98 -4.79
C PHE A 79 -8.46 10.30 -3.91
N THR A 80 -9.26 9.45 -4.53
CA THR A 80 -10.09 8.48 -3.82
C THR A 80 -10.02 7.14 -4.55
N THR A 81 -9.99 6.05 -3.78
CA THR A 81 -9.99 4.70 -4.35
C THR A 81 -11.38 4.34 -4.82
N ILE A 82 -11.53 3.91 -6.07
CA ILE A 82 -12.81 3.53 -6.65
C ILE A 82 -12.92 2.03 -6.98
N GLU A 83 -11.80 1.31 -6.99
CA GLU A 83 -11.81 -0.14 -7.18
C GLU A 83 -10.55 -0.75 -6.59
N ILE A 84 -10.70 -1.89 -5.93
CA ILE A 84 -9.58 -2.75 -5.55
C ILE A 84 -9.92 -4.19 -5.92
N LYS A 85 -8.89 -4.91 -6.36
CA LYS A 85 -8.99 -6.35 -6.63
C LYS A 85 -7.75 -7.04 -6.11
N THR A 86 -7.96 -8.08 -5.31
CA THR A 86 -6.85 -8.84 -4.71
C THR A 86 -7.07 -10.34 -4.92
N ASN A 87 -6.03 -11.04 -5.32
CA ASN A 87 -5.99 -12.49 -5.30
C ASN A 87 -4.95 -12.92 -4.26
N TYR A 88 -5.33 -13.81 -3.35
CA TYR A 88 -4.47 -14.34 -2.30
C TYR A 88 -3.89 -15.67 -2.72
N LEU A 89 -2.58 -15.80 -2.63
CA LEU A 89 -1.83 -16.95 -3.11
C LEU A 89 -1.00 -17.61 -2.01
N GLY A 90 -0.88 -16.96 -0.86
CA GLY A 90 -0.07 -17.43 0.24
C GLY A 90 -0.40 -16.73 1.54
N SER A 91 0.40 -16.98 2.56
CA SER A 91 0.20 -16.43 3.89
C SER A 91 1.54 -16.17 4.59
N ALA A 92 1.47 -15.64 5.80
CA ALA A 92 2.60 -15.46 6.69
C ALA A 92 2.16 -15.76 8.12
N GLN A 93 3.09 -16.26 8.92
CA GLN A 93 2.86 -16.55 10.32
C GLN A 93 3.28 -15.38 11.21
N GLU A 94 2.78 -15.37 12.43
CA GLU A 94 3.17 -14.38 13.43
C GLU A 94 4.70 -14.36 13.57
N GLY A 95 5.28 -13.15 13.58
CA GLY A 95 6.73 -12.94 13.61
C GLY A 95 7.39 -12.82 12.24
N GLU A 96 6.72 -13.28 11.18
CA GLU A 96 7.24 -13.13 9.81
C GLU A 96 6.90 -11.75 9.25
N THR A 97 7.63 -11.31 8.24
CA THR A 97 7.44 -9.99 7.62
C THR A 97 6.69 -10.12 6.30
N VAL A 98 5.62 -9.35 6.18
CA VAL A 98 4.88 -9.16 4.93
C VAL A 98 5.39 -7.87 4.30
N ALA A 99 5.98 -7.98 3.11
CA ALA A 99 6.52 -6.85 2.36
C ALA A 99 5.72 -6.60 1.09
N CYS A 100 5.64 -5.36 0.66
CA CYS A 100 4.97 -5.02 -0.59
C CYS A 100 5.81 -4.10 -1.47
N THR A 101 5.53 -4.19 -2.76
CA THR A 101 5.99 -3.24 -3.77
C THR A 101 4.79 -2.81 -4.59
N ALA A 102 4.64 -1.51 -4.80
CA ALA A 102 3.59 -0.92 -5.63
C ALA A 102 4.24 -0.19 -6.80
N ARG A 103 3.60 -0.26 -7.96
CA ARG A 103 4.05 0.43 -9.17
C ARG A 103 2.89 0.99 -9.95
N LEU A 104 3.11 2.13 -10.57
CA LEU A 104 2.14 2.78 -11.45
C LEU A 104 2.03 2.00 -12.75
N VAL A 105 0.81 1.63 -13.14
CA VAL A 105 0.50 0.98 -14.42
C VAL A 105 0.03 2.02 -15.42
N HIS A 106 -0.84 2.94 -14.99
CA HIS A 106 -1.40 4.00 -15.82
C HIS A 106 -1.57 5.27 -15.00
N GLY A 107 -0.94 6.36 -15.43
CA GLY A 107 -1.07 7.66 -14.82
C GLY A 107 -1.78 8.63 -15.75
N GLY A 108 -3.11 8.68 -15.68
CA GLY A 108 -3.93 9.60 -16.44
C GLY A 108 -4.27 10.86 -15.66
N ARG A 109 -4.94 11.79 -16.31
CA ARG A 109 -5.39 13.02 -15.68
C ARG A 109 -6.50 12.78 -14.66
N MET A 110 -7.42 11.87 -14.95
CA MET A 110 -8.61 11.61 -14.13
C MET A 110 -8.47 10.37 -13.27
N THR A 111 -7.66 9.40 -13.69
CA THR A 111 -7.50 8.12 -13.00
C THR A 111 -6.05 7.67 -13.01
N GLN A 112 -5.69 6.92 -11.99
CA GLN A 112 -4.44 6.16 -11.94
C GLN A 112 -4.76 4.71 -11.66
N VAL A 113 -4.06 3.80 -12.32
CA VAL A 113 -4.13 2.37 -12.05
C VAL A 113 -2.79 1.94 -11.49
N TRP A 114 -2.86 1.23 -10.36
CA TRP A 114 -1.68 0.76 -9.63
C TRP A 114 -1.73 -0.73 -9.45
N ASP A 115 -0.58 -1.39 -9.59
CA ASP A 115 -0.38 -2.78 -9.20
C ASP A 115 0.49 -2.85 -7.96
N ALA A 116 0.23 -3.84 -7.10
CA ALA A 116 1.09 -4.14 -5.99
C ALA A 116 1.18 -5.64 -5.75
N GLU A 117 2.28 -6.08 -5.19
CA GLU A 117 2.49 -7.45 -4.77
C GLU A 117 2.89 -7.46 -3.30
N ALA A 118 2.35 -8.43 -2.56
CA ALA A 118 2.77 -8.70 -1.20
C ALA A 118 3.50 -10.04 -1.16
N THR A 119 4.63 -10.08 -0.48
CA THR A 119 5.47 -11.28 -0.35
C THR A 119 5.75 -11.59 1.12
N ASN A 120 5.95 -12.86 1.42
CA ASN A 120 6.49 -13.30 2.70
C ASN A 120 8.02 -13.16 2.60
N ARG A 121 8.60 -12.24 3.34
CA ARG A 121 10.03 -11.95 3.26
C ARG A 121 10.88 -13.13 3.72
N ALA A 122 10.39 -13.95 4.65
CA ALA A 122 11.11 -15.11 5.15
C ALA A 122 11.27 -16.21 4.10
N THR A 123 10.23 -16.43 3.29
CA THR A 123 10.20 -17.51 2.30
C THR A 123 10.38 -17.04 0.87
N GLY A 124 10.23 -15.75 0.62
CA GLY A 124 10.23 -15.17 -0.73
C GLY A 124 8.96 -15.46 -1.53
N LYS A 125 7.98 -16.16 -0.93
CA LYS A 125 6.75 -16.55 -1.64
C LYS A 125 5.79 -15.39 -1.76
N LEU A 126 5.08 -15.35 -2.88
CA LEU A 126 4.04 -14.37 -3.15
C LEU A 126 2.82 -14.67 -2.25
N ILE A 127 2.36 -13.64 -1.52
CA ILE A 127 1.16 -13.73 -0.68
C ILE A 127 -0.07 -13.27 -1.46
N ALA A 128 0.05 -12.16 -2.20
CA ALA A 128 -1.07 -11.60 -2.91
C ALA A 128 -0.62 -10.76 -4.11
N VAL A 129 -1.47 -10.71 -5.11
CA VAL A 129 -1.40 -9.75 -6.20
C VAL A 129 -2.60 -8.81 -6.09
N PHE A 130 -2.37 -7.52 -6.33
CA PHE A 130 -3.34 -6.47 -6.06
C PHE A 130 -3.34 -5.47 -7.22
N ARG A 131 -4.52 -5.00 -7.58
CA ARG A 131 -4.69 -3.87 -8.50
C ARG A 131 -5.74 -2.93 -7.96
N CYS A 132 -5.49 -1.63 -8.03
CA CYS A 132 -6.50 -0.64 -7.68
C CYS A 132 -6.58 0.46 -8.73
N THR A 133 -7.73 1.14 -8.76
CA THR A 133 -7.95 2.34 -9.53
C THR A 133 -8.21 3.49 -8.58
N GLN A 134 -7.47 4.58 -8.75
CA GLN A 134 -7.61 5.82 -8.00
C GLN A 134 -8.24 6.87 -8.89
N MET A 135 -9.29 7.54 -8.40
CA MET A 135 -9.82 8.73 -9.05
C MET A 135 -9.04 9.93 -8.55
N VAL A 136 -8.50 10.71 -9.47
CA VAL A 136 -7.76 11.93 -9.14
C VAL A 136 -8.75 13.07 -8.87
N LEU A 137 -8.52 13.79 -7.78
CA LEU A 137 -9.40 14.87 -7.34
C LEU A 137 -8.76 16.23 -7.63
N TYR A 138 -9.59 17.15 -8.07
CA TYR A 138 -9.21 18.53 -8.38
C TYR A 138 -10.05 19.51 -7.56
N PRO A 139 -9.61 20.77 -7.40
CA PRO A 139 -10.43 21.81 -6.77
C PRO A 139 -11.76 21.99 -7.52
N ARG A 140 -12.80 22.28 -6.76
CA ARG A 140 -14.12 22.61 -7.31
C ARG A 140 -14.18 24.07 -7.72
#